data_b5288f281a53bcdde83cd156f2c432a6
#
_entry.id   b5288f281a53bcdde83cd156f2c432a6
#
_cell.length_a   1.000
_cell.length_b   1.000
_cell.length_c   1.000
_cell.angle_alpha   90.00
_cell.angle_beta   90.00
_cell.angle_gamma   90.00
#
_symmetry.space_group_name_H-M   'P 1'
#
loop_
_entity.id
_entity.type
_entity.pdbx_description
1 polymer ?
#
loop_
_entity_poly.entity_id
_entity_poly.type
_entity_poly.pdbx_seq_one_letter_code
_entity_poly.pdbx_strand_id
1 'polypeptide(L)'
;MRTPLKIVLVGLPGSGKTTFGKALAKQLNFAFIDLDQVIEQETGNTISQIFEQEGEGRFRELESIYLKKVLEGIEGFILSTGGGTPCFNDNMELINEKGVSVYLDVSLEEIIRRLGKDAFGKRPMFTNLGDGEAILKLKNLLAARENYYMQAKIKLSGDDISTEQLLSELMVFFRN
;
A
#
# COMPACT_ATOMS: atom_id res chain seq x y z
N MET A 1 -7.09 19.46 20.82
CA MET A 1 -7.55 18.13 20.33
C MET A 1 -6.34 17.38 19.78
N ARG A 2 -6.11 16.12 20.15
CA ARG A 2 -5.04 15.32 19.54
C ARG A 2 -5.47 14.97 18.12
N THR A 3 -4.62 15.22 17.13
CA THR A 3 -4.85 14.77 15.76
C THR A 3 -4.96 13.25 15.75
N PRO A 4 -6.02 12.66 15.16
CA PRO A 4 -6.16 11.22 15.11
C PRO A 4 -5.01 10.57 14.33
N LEU A 5 -4.49 9.46 14.84
CA LEU A 5 -3.39 8.74 14.20
C LEU A 5 -3.87 8.02 12.94
N LYS A 6 -3.34 8.41 11.80
CA LYS A 6 -3.58 7.76 10.50
C LYS A 6 -2.28 7.11 10.05
N ILE A 7 -2.27 5.80 9.91
CA ILE A 7 -1.11 5.03 9.44
C ILE A 7 -1.38 4.56 8.01
N VAL A 8 -0.49 4.88 7.10
CA VAL A 8 -0.62 4.55 5.68
C VAL A 8 0.51 3.61 5.25
N LEU A 9 0.15 2.39 4.88
CA LEU A 9 1.10 1.36 4.46
C LEU A 9 1.39 1.48 2.96
N VAL A 10 2.67 1.60 2.62
CA VAL A 10 3.17 1.68 1.25
C VAL A 10 4.20 0.57 0.99
N GLY A 11 4.43 0.23 -0.27
CA GLY A 11 5.36 -0.82 -0.67
C GLY A 11 4.85 -1.65 -1.85
N LEU A 12 5.66 -2.56 -2.34
CA LEU A 12 5.36 -3.39 -3.51
C LEU A 12 4.08 -4.23 -3.34
N PRO A 13 3.41 -4.59 -4.44
CA PRO A 13 2.41 -5.65 -4.42
C PRO A 13 3.02 -6.95 -3.86
N GLY A 14 2.35 -7.59 -2.91
CA GLY A 14 2.86 -8.81 -2.26
C GLY A 14 3.73 -8.57 -1.02
N SER A 15 4.06 -7.32 -0.66
CA SER A 15 4.82 -7.03 0.58
C SER A 15 4.04 -7.29 1.87
N GLY A 16 2.73 -7.62 1.79
CA GLY A 16 1.92 -8.00 2.94
C GLY A 16 1.14 -6.86 3.60
N LYS A 17 1.03 -5.70 2.96
CA LYS A 17 0.32 -4.51 3.51
C LYS A 17 -1.06 -4.82 4.08
N THR A 18 -1.88 -5.55 3.34
CA THR A 18 -3.24 -5.89 3.77
C THR A 18 -3.25 -6.79 5.00
N THR A 19 -2.40 -7.82 5.03
CA THR A 19 -2.29 -8.75 6.17
C THR A 19 -1.74 -8.05 7.40
N PHE A 20 -0.65 -7.33 7.24
CA PHE A 20 -0.02 -6.54 8.30
C PHE A 20 -0.97 -5.46 8.83
N GLY A 21 -1.62 -4.72 7.92
CA GLY A 21 -2.56 -3.66 8.28
C GLY A 21 -3.76 -4.15 9.07
N LYS A 22 -4.33 -5.29 8.71
CA LYS A 22 -5.43 -5.91 9.48
C LYS A 22 -4.99 -6.35 10.87
N ALA A 23 -3.80 -6.94 11.02
CA ALA A 23 -3.24 -7.32 12.31
C ALA A 23 -3.01 -6.10 13.20
N LEU A 24 -2.38 -5.05 12.66
CA LEU A 24 -2.14 -3.80 13.37
C LEU A 24 -3.43 -3.10 13.77
N ALA A 25 -4.41 -3.01 12.87
CA ALA A 25 -5.71 -2.39 13.14
C ALA A 25 -6.44 -3.09 14.31
N LYS A 26 -6.42 -4.43 14.33
CA LYS A 26 -6.96 -5.21 15.43
C LYS A 26 -6.25 -4.91 16.75
N GLN A 27 -4.92 -4.83 16.74
CA GLN A 27 -4.10 -4.57 17.94
C GLN A 27 -4.33 -3.16 18.50
N LEU A 28 -4.51 -2.16 17.64
CA LEU A 28 -4.74 -0.78 18.03
C LEU A 28 -6.23 -0.41 18.21
N ASN A 29 -7.14 -1.34 17.93
CA ASN A 29 -8.58 -1.09 17.88
C ASN A 29 -8.94 0.06 16.91
N PHE A 30 -8.31 0.06 15.73
CA PHE A 30 -8.55 1.01 14.65
C PHE A 30 -9.31 0.36 13.50
N ALA A 31 -9.97 1.18 12.68
CA ALA A 31 -10.50 0.73 11.40
C ALA A 31 -9.35 0.35 10.44
N PHE A 32 -9.53 -0.74 9.70
CA PHE A 32 -8.67 -1.09 8.56
C PHE A 32 -9.37 -0.70 7.26
N ILE A 33 -8.67 0.00 6.40
CA ILE A 33 -9.16 0.45 5.09
C ILE A 33 -8.20 -0.08 4.01
N ASP A 34 -8.75 -0.67 2.96
CA ASP A 34 -8.02 -1.03 1.74
C ASP A 34 -8.48 -0.10 0.62
N LEU A 35 -7.55 0.66 0.04
CA LEU A 35 -7.90 1.68 -0.96
C LEU A 35 -8.53 1.09 -2.22
N ASP A 36 -8.05 -0.08 -2.66
CA ASP A 36 -8.61 -0.77 -3.82
C ASP A 36 -10.07 -1.14 -3.56
N GLN A 37 -10.39 -1.64 -2.35
CA GLN A 37 -11.78 -1.94 -1.96
C GLN A 37 -12.66 -0.69 -1.90
N VAL A 38 -12.13 0.44 -1.43
CA VAL A 38 -12.86 1.71 -1.43
C VAL A 38 -13.21 2.13 -2.86
N ILE A 39 -12.24 2.03 -3.78
CA ILE A 39 -12.45 2.37 -5.18
C ILE A 39 -13.54 1.46 -5.80
N GLU A 40 -13.46 0.15 -5.59
CA GLU A 40 -14.44 -0.80 -6.11
C GLU A 40 -15.86 -0.55 -5.56
N GLN A 41 -15.99 -0.27 -4.28
CA GLN A 41 -17.27 0.04 -3.64
C GLN A 41 -17.89 1.34 -4.15
N GLU A 42 -17.09 2.38 -4.31
CA GLU A 42 -17.55 3.71 -4.72
C GLU A 42 -17.85 3.80 -6.22
N THR A 43 -17.13 3.03 -7.06
CA THR A 43 -17.34 3.02 -8.52
C THR A 43 -18.32 1.95 -8.98
N GLY A 44 -18.54 0.91 -8.18
CA GLY A 44 -19.34 -0.26 -8.57
C GLY A 44 -18.62 -1.18 -9.57
N ASN A 45 -17.36 -0.91 -9.89
CA ASN A 45 -16.54 -1.68 -10.83
C ASN A 45 -15.35 -2.31 -10.11
N THR A 46 -14.94 -3.49 -10.53
CA THR A 46 -13.67 -4.07 -10.06
C THR A 46 -12.49 -3.29 -10.64
N ILE A 47 -11.33 -3.35 -9.96
CA ILE A 47 -10.10 -2.72 -10.48
C ILE A 47 -9.80 -3.20 -11.91
N SER A 48 -9.97 -4.50 -12.19
CA SER A 48 -9.78 -5.05 -13.55
C SER A 48 -10.70 -4.40 -14.58
N GLN A 49 -11.98 -4.21 -14.25
CA GLN A 49 -12.94 -3.56 -15.14
C GLN A 49 -12.57 -2.09 -15.40
N ILE A 50 -12.11 -1.37 -14.38
CA ILE A 50 -11.64 0.02 -14.54
C ILE A 50 -10.46 0.07 -15.51
N PHE A 51 -9.46 -0.84 -15.34
CA PHE A 51 -8.32 -0.92 -16.25
C PHE A 51 -8.71 -1.25 -17.69
N GLU A 52 -9.64 -2.19 -17.89
CA GLU A 52 -10.09 -2.64 -19.20
C GLU A 52 -10.94 -1.58 -19.93
N GLN A 53 -11.81 -0.90 -19.19
CA GLN A 53 -12.79 0.04 -19.78
C GLN A 53 -12.25 1.46 -19.90
N GLU A 54 -11.47 1.92 -18.93
CA GLU A 54 -11.07 3.32 -18.79
C GLU A 54 -9.55 3.53 -18.80
N GLY A 55 -8.76 2.45 -18.67
CA GLY A 55 -7.30 2.46 -18.70
C GLY A 55 -6.62 2.87 -17.40
N GLU A 56 -5.27 2.75 -17.40
CA GLU A 56 -4.47 3.02 -16.21
C GLU A 56 -4.56 4.48 -15.75
N GLY A 57 -4.58 5.44 -16.68
CA GLY A 57 -4.65 6.86 -16.31
C GLY A 57 -5.87 7.18 -15.44
N ARG A 58 -7.03 6.67 -15.83
CA ARG A 58 -8.26 6.85 -15.03
C ARG A 58 -8.18 6.18 -13.67
N PHE A 59 -7.62 4.98 -13.61
CA PHE A 59 -7.41 4.31 -12.32
C PHE A 59 -6.52 5.14 -11.38
N ARG A 60 -5.43 5.75 -11.88
CA ARG A 60 -4.56 6.62 -11.10
C ARG A 60 -5.26 7.89 -10.59
N GLU A 61 -6.16 8.45 -11.38
CA GLU A 61 -7.02 9.56 -10.93
C GLU A 61 -7.94 9.12 -9.80
N LEU A 62 -8.60 7.96 -9.93
CA LEU A 62 -9.48 7.41 -8.91
C LEU A 62 -8.71 7.10 -7.61
N GLU A 63 -7.51 6.51 -7.70
CA GLU A 63 -6.65 6.31 -6.53
C GLU A 63 -6.42 7.62 -5.78
N SER A 64 -6.10 8.71 -6.49
CA SER A 64 -5.83 10.00 -5.87
C SER A 64 -7.08 10.64 -5.25
N ILE A 65 -8.22 10.56 -5.93
CA ILE A 65 -9.50 11.08 -5.44
C ILE A 65 -9.90 10.37 -4.13
N TYR A 66 -9.88 9.03 -4.13
CA TYR A 66 -10.32 8.27 -2.97
C TYR A 66 -9.29 8.25 -1.84
N LEU A 67 -7.99 8.30 -2.16
CA LEU A 67 -6.94 8.51 -1.17
C LEU A 67 -7.17 9.83 -0.40
N LYS A 68 -7.41 10.92 -1.10
CA LYS A 68 -7.69 12.22 -0.49
C LYS A 68 -8.94 12.16 0.38
N LYS A 69 -10.04 11.59 -0.12
CA LYS A 69 -11.30 11.43 0.62
C LYS A 69 -11.09 10.66 1.93
N VAL A 70 -10.33 9.55 1.90
CA VAL A 70 -10.01 8.74 3.08
C VAL A 70 -9.13 9.53 4.06
N LEU A 71 -8.10 10.21 3.56
CA LEU A 71 -7.17 10.98 4.40
C LEU A 71 -7.81 12.21 5.05
N GLU A 72 -8.90 12.75 4.51
CA GLU A 72 -9.69 13.83 5.11
C GLU A 72 -10.60 13.35 6.25
N GLY A 73 -10.78 12.06 6.44
CA GLY A 73 -11.54 11.49 7.55
C GLY A 73 -11.06 11.98 8.92
N ILE A 74 -11.97 12.06 9.89
CA ILE A 74 -11.74 12.62 11.23
C ILE A 74 -11.23 11.61 12.25
N GLU A 75 -11.29 10.32 11.96
CA GLU A 75 -10.89 9.25 12.87
C GLU A 75 -9.50 8.70 12.53
N GLY A 76 -8.90 7.97 13.48
CA GLY A 76 -7.67 7.22 13.25
C GLY A 76 -7.97 5.90 12.53
N PHE A 77 -7.08 5.50 11.64
CA PHE A 77 -7.20 4.26 10.86
C PHE A 77 -5.86 3.72 10.38
N ILE A 78 -5.88 2.50 9.87
CA ILE A 78 -4.78 1.89 9.12
C ILE A 78 -5.24 1.76 7.67
N LEU A 79 -4.52 2.39 6.74
CA LEU A 79 -4.80 2.36 5.30
C LEU A 79 -3.76 1.51 4.57
N SER A 80 -4.20 0.55 3.79
CA SER A 80 -3.38 -0.16 2.80
C SER A 80 -3.57 0.47 1.43
N THR A 81 -2.49 0.93 0.80
CA THR A 81 -2.53 1.49 -0.55
C THR A 81 -2.23 0.45 -1.62
N GLY A 82 -2.64 0.69 -2.86
CA GLY A 82 -2.09 0.00 -4.02
C GLY A 82 -0.59 0.26 -4.13
N GLY A 83 0.16 -0.69 -4.71
CA GLY A 83 1.63 -0.53 -4.85
C GLY A 83 2.05 0.65 -5.74
N GLY A 84 1.17 1.12 -6.63
CA GLY A 84 1.42 2.30 -7.45
C GLY A 84 0.94 3.61 -6.86
N THR A 85 0.00 3.57 -5.92
CA THR A 85 -0.65 4.77 -5.38
C THR A 85 0.34 5.87 -4.94
N PRO A 86 1.43 5.60 -4.21
CA PRO A 86 2.38 6.64 -3.79
C PRO A 86 3.15 7.30 -4.93
N CYS A 87 3.17 6.66 -6.11
CA CYS A 87 4.06 7.05 -7.21
C CYS A 87 3.43 8.04 -8.21
N PHE A 88 2.16 8.41 -8.03
CA PHE A 88 1.41 9.24 -8.97
C PHE A 88 0.77 10.43 -8.25
N ASN A 89 0.58 11.54 -8.99
CA ASN A 89 -0.24 12.68 -8.59
C ASN A 89 0.10 13.26 -7.20
N ASP A 90 1.38 13.26 -6.82
CA ASP A 90 1.88 13.76 -5.53
C ASP A 90 1.24 13.07 -4.30
N ASN A 91 0.73 11.86 -4.52
CA ASN A 91 0.06 11.09 -3.46
C ASN A 91 0.98 10.81 -2.26
N MET A 92 2.30 10.63 -2.48
CA MET A 92 3.23 10.40 -1.38
C MET A 92 3.38 11.64 -0.48
N GLU A 93 3.37 12.83 -1.06
CA GLU A 93 3.37 14.09 -0.30
C GLU A 93 2.09 14.23 0.53
N LEU A 94 0.94 13.98 -0.10
CA LEU A 94 -0.36 14.01 0.59
C LEU A 94 -0.42 12.99 1.75
N ILE A 95 0.08 11.77 1.55
CA ILE A 95 0.17 10.74 2.58
C ILE A 95 1.03 11.25 3.74
N ASN A 96 2.20 11.83 3.46
CA ASN A 96 3.10 12.35 4.47
C ASN A 96 2.54 13.57 5.19
N GLU A 97 1.78 14.42 4.51
CA GLU A 97 1.12 15.56 5.15
C GLU A 97 0.04 15.13 6.14
N LYS A 98 -0.80 14.16 5.75
CA LYS A 98 -2.03 13.80 6.49
C LYS A 98 -1.87 12.64 7.46
N GLY A 99 -0.79 11.86 7.36
CA GLY A 99 -0.61 10.66 8.18
C GLY A 99 0.85 10.28 8.43
N VAL A 100 1.03 9.13 9.03
CA VAL A 100 2.32 8.46 9.20
C VAL A 100 2.43 7.36 8.15
N SER A 101 3.25 7.60 7.13
CA SER A 101 3.56 6.61 6.10
C SER A 101 4.54 5.56 6.64
N VAL A 102 4.27 4.30 6.31
CA VAL A 102 5.10 3.16 6.71
C VAL A 102 5.43 2.33 5.46
N TYR A 103 6.69 2.28 5.10
CA TYR A 103 7.16 1.45 4.01
C TYR A 103 7.48 0.04 4.52
N LEU A 104 6.78 -0.96 3.98
CA LEU A 104 7.09 -2.37 4.19
C LEU A 104 8.10 -2.82 3.14
N ASP A 105 9.37 -2.75 3.50
CA ASP A 105 10.52 -3.09 2.65
C ASP A 105 10.87 -4.58 2.81
N VAL A 106 10.11 -5.41 2.12
CA VAL A 106 10.28 -6.87 2.07
C VAL A 106 11.12 -7.25 0.86
N SER A 107 12.02 -8.23 1.00
CA SER A 107 12.87 -8.68 -0.10
C SER A 107 12.04 -9.20 -1.30
N LEU A 108 12.60 -9.05 -2.50
CA LEU A 108 11.93 -9.56 -3.71
C LEU A 108 11.77 -11.08 -3.66
N GLU A 109 12.75 -11.79 -3.09
CA GLU A 109 12.73 -13.24 -2.90
C GLU A 109 11.54 -13.65 -2.05
N GLU A 110 11.31 -12.95 -0.94
CA GLU A 110 10.18 -13.22 -0.06
C GLU A 110 8.84 -12.85 -0.70
N ILE A 111 8.76 -11.74 -1.42
CA ILE A 111 7.56 -11.36 -2.17
C ILE A 111 7.21 -12.44 -3.20
N ILE A 112 8.19 -12.94 -3.95
CA ILE A 112 8.00 -14.02 -4.93
C ILE A 112 7.53 -15.30 -4.23
N ARG A 113 8.13 -15.65 -3.09
CA ARG A 113 7.73 -16.80 -2.29
C ARG A 113 6.27 -16.70 -1.82
N ARG A 114 5.86 -15.53 -1.31
CA ARG A 114 4.48 -15.27 -0.82
C ARG A 114 3.46 -15.27 -1.94
N LEU A 115 3.81 -14.72 -3.09
CA LEU A 115 2.89 -14.65 -4.21
C LEU A 115 2.64 -16.03 -4.84
N GLY A 116 3.63 -16.96 -4.85
CA GLY A 116 3.49 -18.27 -5.45
C GLY A 116 2.95 -18.23 -6.89
N LYS A 117 2.88 -19.38 -7.56
CA LYS A 117 2.41 -19.44 -8.95
C LYS A 117 0.96 -19.00 -9.12
N ASP A 118 0.10 -19.30 -8.15
CA ASP A 118 -1.35 -19.04 -8.25
C ASP A 118 -1.74 -17.58 -7.91
N ALA A 119 -0.89 -16.85 -7.18
CA ALA A 119 -1.21 -15.49 -6.75
C ALA A 119 -0.80 -14.43 -7.77
N PHE A 120 0.17 -14.71 -8.64
CA PHE A 120 0.50 -13.81 -9.76
C PHE A 120 -0.68 -13.67 -10.71
N GLY A 121 -1.36 -14.77 -11.06
CA GLY A 121 -2.50 -14.77 -11.98
C GLY A 121 -3.75 -14.04 -11.47
N LYS A 122 -3.87 -13.82 -10.15
CA LYS A 122 -5.03 -13.10 -9.56
C LYS A 122 -4.90 -11.57 -9.58
N ARG A 123 -3.74 -11.05 -9.98
CA ARG A 123 -3.50 -9.60 -10.04
C ARG A 123 -3.47 -9.14 -11.49
N PRO A 124 -4.28 -8.14 -11.91
CA PRO A 124 -4.36 -7.71 -13.30
C PRO A 124 -3.01 -7.44 -13.95
N MET A 125 -2.08 -6.86 -13.20
CA MET A 125 -0.74 -6.52 -13.70
C MET A 125 0.20 -7.71 -13.93
N PHE A 126 -0.14 -8.91 -13.44
CA PHE A 126 0.64 -10.14 -13.61
C PHE A 126 -0.11 -11.22 -14.39
N THR A 127 -1.32 -10.92 -14.86
CA THR A 127 -2.13 -11.87 -15.63
C THR A 127 -1.39 -12.26 -16.92
N ASN A 128 -1.39 -13.56 -17.23
CA ASN A 128 -0.77 -14.13 -18.42
C ASN A 128 0.76 -14.03 -18.50
N LEU A 129 1.47 -13.73 -17.40
CA LEU A 129 2.94 -13.74 -17.36
C LEU A 129 3.46 -15.10 -16.88
N GLY A 130 4.55 -15.55 -17.48
CA GLY A 130 5.37 -16.65 -16.95
C GLY A 130 6.12 -16.24 -15.66
N ASP A 131 6.59 -17.23 -14.87
CA ASP A 131 7.29 -16.96 -13.61
C ASP A 131 8.48 -16.02 -13.78
N GLY A 132 9.29 -16.19 -14.82
CA GLY A 132 10.44 -15.32 -15.10
C GLY A 132 10.05 -13.89 -15.47
N GLU A 133 8.98 -13.73 -16.22
CA GLU A 133 8.46 -12.41 -16.61
C GLU A 133 7.84 -11.68 -15.42
N ALA A 134 7.15 -12.39 -14.53
CA ALA A 134 6.58 -11.83 -13.31
C ALA A 134 7.69 -11.32 -12.36
N ILE A 135 8.77 -12.09 -12.21
CA ILE A 135 9.96 -11.69 -11.42
C ILE A 135 10.61 -10.44 -12.02
N LEU A 136 10.83 -10.43 -13.34
CA LEU A 136 11.42 -9.27 -14.01
C LEU A 136 10.53 -8.02 -13.85
N LYS A 137 9.23 -8.19 -13.98
CA LYS A 137 8.27 -7.11 -13.76
C LYS A 137 8.31 -6.57 -12.33
N LEU A 138 8.41 -7.43 -11.32
CA LEU A 138 8.56 -6.99 -9.92
C LEU A 138 9.86 -6.20 -9.70
N LYS A 139 10.98 -6.65 -10.28
CA LYS A 139 12.26 -5.92 -10.22
C LYS A 139 12.14 -4.54 -10.85
N ASN A 140 11.52 -4.44 -12.03
CA ASN A 140 11.31 -3.18 -12.71
C ASN A 140 10.36 -2.25 -11.93
N LEU A 141 9.32 -2.80 -11.31
CA LEU A 141 8.40 -2.05 -10.45
C LEU A 141 9.13 -1.50 -9.22
N LEU A 142 9.99 -2.29 -8.58
CA LEU A 142 10.79 -1.81 -7.46
C LEU A 142 11.71 -0.67 -7.90
N ALA A 143 12.48 -0.87 -8.94
CA ALA A 143 13.40 0.15 -9.45
C ALA A 143 12.70 1.48 -9.79
N ALA A 144 11.48 1.41 -10.33
CA ALA A 144 10.69 2.60 -10.68
C ALA A 144 10.02 3.28 -9.47
N ARG A 145 9.79 2.56 -8.36
CA ARG A 145 8.95 3.02 -7.25
C ARG A 145 9.68 3.21 -5.94
N GLU A 146 10.86 2.64 -5.79
CA GLU A 146 11.63 2.67 -4.53
C GLU A 146 11.85 4.10 -4.02
N ASN A 147 12.18 5.04 -4.90
CA ASN A 147 12.38 6.45 -4.53
C ASN A 147 11.15 7.09 -3.90
N TYR A 148 9.93 6.65 -4.26
CA TYR A 148 8.71 7.11 -3.62
C TYR A 148 8.52 6.45 -2.27
N TYR A 149 8.71 5.12 -2.19
CA TYR A 149 8.58 4.39 -0.92
C TYR A 149 9.59 4.86 0.13
N MET A 150 10.81 5.21 -0.29
CA MET A 150 11.86 5.73 0.60
C MET A 150 11.54 7.09 1.21
N GLN A 151 10.52 7.80 0.73
CA GLN A 151 10.01 9.04 1.35
C GLN A 151 9.10 8.76 2.55
N ALA A 152 8.82 7.49 2.87
CA ALA A 152 8.01 7.14 4.02
C ALA A 152 8.67 7.59 5.33
N LYS A 153 7.84 8.04 6.27
CA LYS A 153 8.28 8.49 7.60
C LYS A 153 8.90 7.38 8.44
N ILE A 154 8.42 6.15 8.25
CA ILE A 154 8.95 4.96 8.91
C ILE A 154 9.21 3.91 7.83
N LYS A 155 10.38 3.27 7.91
CA LYS A 155 10.75 2.14 7.07
C LYS A 155 10.92 0.90 7.94
N LEU A 156 10.20 -0.17 7.63
CA LEU A 156 10.37 -1.48 8.23
C LEU A 156 10.98 -2.42 7.19
N SER A 157 12.20 -2.87 7.44
CA SER A 157 12.93 -3.74 6.52
C SER A 157 13.03 -5.16 7.06
N GLY A 158 12.91 -6.13 6.16
CA GLY A 158 13.07 -7.55 6.45
C GLY A 158 11.91 -8.40 5.97
N ASP A 159 12.05 -9.70 6.09
CA ASP A 159 11.06 -10.67 5.60
C ASP A 159 10.00 -11.01 6.65
N ASP A 160 10.34 -10.85 7.94
CA ASP A 160 9.48 -11.12 9.10
C ASP A 160 9.10 -9.82 9.83
N ILE A 161 8.58 -8.84 9.10
CA ILE A 161 8.14 -7.57 9.67
C ILE A 161 6.96 -7.81 10.61
N SER A 162 7.08 -7.36 11.85
CA SER A 162 6.04 -7.52 12.89
C SER A 162 5.38 -6.20 13.29
N THR A 163 4.18 -6.30 13.87
CA THR A 163 3.45 -5.14 14.39
C THR A 163 4.16 -4.51 15.57
N GLU A 164 4.88 -5.32 16.39
CA GLU A 164 5.68 -4.86 17.53
C GLU A 164 6.85 -3.98 17.10
N GLN A 165 7.49 -4.29 15.97
CA GLN A 165 8.53 -3.42 15.38
C GLN A 165 7.94 -2.04 15.05
N LEU A 166 6.78 -1.99 14.37
CA LEU A 166 6.14 -0.72 14.06
C LEU A 166 5.76 0.06 15.31
N LEU A 167 5.19 -0.60 16.33
CA LEU A 167 4.82 0.07 17.57
C LEU A 167 6.03 0.69 18.26
N SER A 168 7.18 0.02 18.24
CA SER A 168 8.43 0.55 18.77
C SER A 168 8.91 1.77 17.98
N GLU A 169 8.87 1.72 16.65
CA GLU A 169 9.24 2.84 15.77
C GLU A 169 8.28 4.03 15.97
N LEU A 170 6.98 3.79 16.10
CA LEU A 170 6.00 4.85 16.38
C LEU A 170 6.28 5.55 17.72
N MET A 171 6.67 4.80 18.75
CA MET A 171 7.05 5.40 20.05
C MET A 171 8.26 6.31 19.92
N VAL A 172 9.26 5.93 19.11
CA VAL A 172 10.42 6.77 18.81
C VAL A 172 10.01 7.98 17.99
N PHE A 173 9.23 7.79 16.94
CA PHE A 173 8.76 8.83 16.04
C PHE A 173 7.99 9.94 16.74
N PHE A 174 7.16 9.63 17.73
CA PHE A 174 6.36 10.63 18.46
C PHE A 174 7.07 11.23 19.69
N ARG A 175 8.27 10.76 20.03
CA ARG A 175 9.10 11.35 21.11
C ARG A 175 10.02 12.46 20.60
N ASN A 176 10.32 12.44 19.29
CA ASN A 176 11.14 13.45 18.62
C ASN A 176 10.27 14.57 18.06
#